data_49d1d35dc83b77e9bdefcadc06df1cb0
#
_entry.id   49d1d35dc83b77e9bdefcadc06df1cb0
#
_cell.length_a   1.000
_cell.length_b   1.000
_cell.length_c   1.000
_cell.angle_alpha   90.00
_cell.angle_beta   90.00
_cell.angle_gamma   90.00
#
_symmetry.space_group_name_H-M   'P 1'
#
loop_
_entity.id
_entity.type
_entity.pdbx_description
1 polymer ?
#
loop_
_entity_poly.entity_id
_entity_poly.type
_entity_poly.pdbx_seq_one_letter_code
_entity_poly.pdbx_strand_id
1 'polypeptide(L)'
;MVNRVILIGNLTKDAESLPSSGKPMTRMRLATNSIWRDSEGNRQEETEYHAVICFGRLAEVCALYCTRGRRVYVEGKLRTSDFTGSDGLRRFSTEVVAESVKLLTARRPSEDLATEEPEESSRVELPVAS
;
A
#
# COMPACT_ATOMS: atom_id res chain seq x y z
N MET A 1 11.12 22.17 -0.53
CA MET A 1 10.26 21.49 0.45
C MET A 1 10.18 20.02 0.12
N VAL A 2 9.89 19.20 1.11
CA VAL A 2 9.86 17.75 0.93
C VAL A 2 8.54 17.19 1.41
N ASN A 3 7.96 16.29 0.62
CA ASN A 3 6.78 15.56 1.03
C ASN A 3 6.95 14.15 0.48
N ARG A 4 7.49 13.26 1.31
CA ARG A 4 7.80 11.92 0.86
C ARG A 4 7.53 10.92 1.96
N VAL A 5 6.92 9.81 1.58
CA VAL A 5 6.57 8.75 2.51
C VAL A 5 7.12 7.46 1.98
N ILE A 6 7.72 6.68 2.84
CA ILE A 6 8.20 5.34 2.50
C ILE A 6 7.67 4.40 3.54
N LEU A 7 6.97 3.37 3.09
CA LEU A 7 6.37 2.38 3.98
C LEU A 7 6.71 0.98 3.52
N ILE A 8 6.91 0.09 4.47
CA ILE A 8 6.98 -1.33 4.19
C ILE A 8 6.00 -1.97 5.17
N GLY A 9 5.02 -2.66 4.66
CA GLY A 9 4.02 -3.27 5.52
C GLY A 9 3.27 -4.36 4.81
N ASN A 10 2.28 -4.89 5.48
CA ASN A 10 1.48 -5.98 4.93
C ASN A 10 0.10 -5.48 4.56
N LEU A 11 -0.40 -5.98 3.43
CA LEU A 11 -1.74 -5.62 3.00
C LEU A 11 -2.75 -6.31 3.88
N THR A 12 -3.73 -5.56 4.37
CA THR A 12 -4.73 -6.12 5.26
C THR A 12 -5.92 -6.66 4.49
N LYS A 13 -6.03 -6.29 3.21
CA LYS A 13 -7.07 -6.83 2.33
C LYS A 13 -6.60 -6.66 0.91
N ASP A 14 -7.30 -7.24 -0.03
CA ASP A 14 -6.97 -7.12 -1.44
C ASP A 14 -7.10 -5.67 -1.87
N ALA A 15 -6.27 -5.26 -2.81
CA ALA A 15 -6.37 -3.93 -3.38
C ALA A 15 -7.74 -3.77 -4.04
N GLU A 16 -8.32 -2.62 -3.87
CA GLU A 16 -9.68 -2.37 -4.28
C GLU A 16 -9.73 -1.32 -5.38
N SER A 17 -10.30 -1.70 -6.52
CA SER A 17 -10.47 -0.74 -7.60
C SER A 17 -11.65 0.17 -7.27
N LEU A 18 -11.48 1.46 -7.45
CA LEU A 18 -12.51 2.42 -7.11
C LEU A 18 -13.02 3.11 -8.36
N PRO A 19 -14.29 3.50 -8.36
CA PRO A 19 -14.84 4.24 -9.49
C PRO A 19 -14.08 5.55 -9.63
N SER A 20 -13.79 5.90 -10.86
CA SER A 20 -13.05 7.11 -11.11
C SER A 20 -13.37 7.56 -12.53
N SER A 21 -13.57 8.84 -12.72
CA SER A 21 -13.80 9.34 -14.06
C SER A 21 -12.44 9.70 -14.61
N GLY A 22 -11.96 8.98 -15.55
CA GLY A 22 -10.67 9.24 -16.14
C GLY A 22 -9.69 8.14 -15.82
N LYS A 23 -8.74 8.38 -14.95
CA LYS A 23 -7.71 7.38 -14.68
C LYS A 23 -8.20 6.29 -13.75
N PRO A 24 -7.70 5.07 -13.93
CA PRO A 24 -7.97 4.01 -12.97
C PRO A 24 -7.47 4.43 -11.60
N MET A 25 -8.13 3.97 -10.56
CA MET A 25 -7.77 4.30 -9.20
C MET A 25 -7.92 3.07 -8.34
N THR A 26 -6.95 2.82 -7.49
CA THR A 26 -6.95 1.66 -6.60
C THR A 26 -6.58 2.10 -5.20
N ARG A 27 -7.24 1.51 -4.22
CA ARG A 27 -6.98 1.81 -2.83
C ARG A 27 -6.47 0.57 -2.14
N MET A 28 -5.45 0.75 -1.31
CA MET A 28 -4.88 -0.33 -0.54
C MET A 28 -4.82 0.07 0.92
N ARG A 29 -4.87 -0.90 1.80
CA ARG A 29 -4.71 -0.65 3.23
C ARG A 29 -3.51 -1.42 3.72
N LEU A 30 -2.55 -0.71 4.27
CA LEU A 30 -1.29 -1.27 4.66
C LEU A 30 -1.11 -1.19 6.16
N ALA A 31 -0.66 -2.27 6.77
CA ALA A 31 -0.39 -2.29 8.20
C ALA A 31 1.11 -2.30 8.44
N THR A 32 1.57 -1.40 9.30
CA THR A 32 2.97 -1.38 9.70
C THR A 32 3.02 -1.60 11.20
N ASN A 33 3.91 -2.46 11.65
CA ASN A 33 4.04 -2.78 13.06
C ASN A 33 5.30 -2.19 13.63
N SER A 34 5.20 -1.67 14.85
CA SER A 34 6.36 -1.19 15.58
C SER A 34 6.43 -1.96 16.88
N ILE A 35 7.62 -2.39 17.23
CA ILE A 35 7.83 -3.15 18.44
C ILE A 35 8.94 -2.46 19.22
N TRP A 36 8.67 -2.18 20.50
CA TRP A 36 9.70 -1.54 21.33
C TRP A 36 9.52 -2.01 22.78
N ARG A 37 10.45 -1.64 23.63
CA ARG A 37 10.35 -1.94 25.06
C ARG A 37 10.14 -0.63 25.80
N ASP A 38 9.27 -0.68 26.81
CA ASP A 38 9.03 0.51 27.61
C ASP A 38 10.12 0.65 28.67
N SER A 39 9.99 1.65 29.51
CA SER A 39 11.00 1.92 30.53
C SER A 39 11.13 0.79 31.55
N GLU A 40 10.13 -0.06 31.65
CA GLU A 40 10.18 -1.16 32.59
C GLU A 40 10.63 -2.46 31.91
N GLY A 41 11.03 -2.38 30.67
CA GLY A 41 11.50 -3.56 29.95
C GLY A 41 10.43 -4.40 29.32
N ASN A 42 9.18 -3.97 29.38
CA ASN A 42 8.09 -4.74 28.78
C ASN A 42 8.02 -4.51 27.30
N ARG A 43 7.74 -5.58 26.55
CA ARG A 43 7.61 -5.49 25.12
C ARG A 43 6.29 -4.83 24.77
N GLN A 44 6.33 -3.83 23.89
CA GLN A 44 5.15 -3.13 23.42
C GLN A 44 5.07 -3.30 21.92
N GLU A 45 3.86 -3.33 21.41
CA GLU A 45 3.67 -3.49 19.98
C GLU A 45 2.51 -2.59 19.56
N GLU A 46 2.68 -1.93 18.42
CA GLU A 46 1.66 -1.03 17.92
C GLU A 46 1.55 -1.21 16.42
N THR A 47 0.33 -1.21 15.91
CA THR A 47 0.08 -1.35 14.49
C THR A 47 -0.59 -0.09 13.99
N GLU A 48 -0.04 0.47 12.90
CA GLU A 48 -0.64 1.61 12.23
C GLU A 48 -1.19 1.16 10.91
N TYR A 49 -2.33 1.70 10.52
CA TYR A 49 -2.96 1.36 9.26
C TYR A 49 -2.91 2.57 8.35
N HIS A 50 -2.48 2.37 7.12
CA HIS A 50 -2.31 3.47 6.18
C HIS A 50 -3.16 3.24 4.94
N ALA A 51 -3.82 4.29 4.48
CA ALA A 51 -4.55 4.22 3.23
C ALA A 51 -3.60 4.65 2.12
N VAL A 52 -3.48 3.84 1.09
CA VAL A 52 -2.59 4.11 -0.02
C VAL A 52 -3.42 4.15 -1.28
N ILE A 53 -3.30 5.22 -2.04
CA ILE A 53 -4.06 5.41 -3.27
C ILE A 53 -3.11 5.36 -4.44
N CYS A 54 -3.48 4.62 -5.47
CA CYS A 54 -2.70 4.52 -6.68
C CYS A 54 -3.56 4.99 -7.85
N PHE A 55 -2.93 5.60 -8.85
CA PHE A 55 -3.63 6.06 -10.02
C PHE A 55 -2.97 5.53 -11.29
N GLY A 56 -3.75 5.44 -12.36
CA GLY A 56 -3.23 5.11 -13.68
C GLY A 56 -2.73 3.69 -13.78
N ARG A 57 -1.63 3.51 -14.46
CA ARG A 57 -1.12 2.17 -14.67
C ARG A 57 -0.74 1.49 -13.37
N LEU A 58 -0.20 2.22 -12.43
CA LEU A 58 0.13 1.65 -11.15
C LEU A 58 -1.11 1.07 -10.48
N ALA A 59 -2.25 1.77 -10.60
CA ALA A 59 -3.48 1.29 -10.03
C ALA A 59 -3.91 -0.01 -10.68
N GLU A 60 -3.76 -0.14 -11.98
CA GLU A 60 -4.13 -1.36 -12.67
C GLU A 60 -3.27 -2.53 -12.23
N VAL A 61 -1.97 -2.29 -12.10
CA VAL A 61 -1.05 -3.35 -11.71
C VAL A 61 -1.32 -3.77 -10.26
N CYS A 62 -1.54 -2.81 -9.38
CA CYS A 62 -1.80 -3.13 -7.99
C CYS A 62 -3.10 -3.90 -7.82
N ALA A 63 -4.10 -3.60 -8.63
CA ALA A 63 -5.36 -4.32 -8.55
C ALA A 63 -5.17 -5.80 -8.85
N LEU A 64 -4.19 -6.13 -9.66
CA LEU A 64 -3.93 -7.52 -10.02
C LEU A 64 -3.05 -8.25 -9.03
N TYR A 65 -2.06 -7.58 -8.48
CA TYR A 65 -1.04 -8.27 -7.70
C TYR A 65 -1.03 -7.99 -6.20
N CYS A 66 -1.65 -6.93 -5.76
CA CYS A 66 -1.59 -6.55 -4.35
C CYS A 66 -2.74 -7.18 -3.60
N THR A 67 -2.54 -8.40 -3.14
CA THR A 67 -3.57 -9.15 -2.45
C THR A 67 -3.28 -9.23 -0.96
N ARG A 68 -4.30 -9.54 -0.20
CA ARG A 68 -4.22 -9.60 1.25
C ARG A 68 -3.05 -10.46 1.71
N GLY A 69 -2.34 -9.95 2.70
CA GLY A 69 -1.24 -10.67 3.31
C GLY A 69 0.11 -10.47 2.67
N ARG A 70 0.15 -9.86 1.50
CA ARG A 70 1.43 -9.64 0.86
C ARG A 70 2.15 -8.47 1.50
N ARG A 71 3.47 -8.55 1.51
CA ARG A 71 4.29 -7.47 2.02
C ARG A 71 4.72 -6.61 0.86
N VAL A 72 4.55 -5.30 0.99
CA VAL A 72 4.87 -4.39 -0.08
C VAL A 72 5.68 -3.22 0.43
N TYR A 73 6.46 -2.65 -0.50
CA TYR A 73 7.19 -1.41 -0.29
C TYR A 73 6.41 -0.35 -1.06
N VAL A 74 6.10 0.75 -0.41
CA VAL A 74 5.38 1.84 -1.04
C VAL A 74 6.15 3.13 -0.86
N GLU A 75 6.28 3.88 -1.91
CA GLU A 75 6.92 5.18 -1.86
C GLU A 75 6.01 6.18 -2.53
N GLY A 76 5.79 7.31 -1.89
CA GLY A 76 4.90 8.32 -2.44
C GLY A 76 4.91 9.57 -1.60
N LYS A 77 3.78 10.23 -1.55
CA LYS A 77 3.65 11.47 -0.82
C LYS A 77 2.34 11.48 -0.04
N LEU A 78 2.28 12.31 0.98
CA LEU A 78 1.06 12.46 1.76
C LEU A 78 0.15 13.45 1.06
N ARG A 79 -1.13 13.17 1.11
CA ARG A 79 -2.14 14.09 0.61
C ARG A 79 -3.29 14.11 1.60
N THR A 80 -3.75 15.28 1.97
CA THR A 80 -4.89 15.42 2.85
C THR A 80 -6.04 15.99 2.04
N SER A 81 -7.19 15.34 2.15
CA SER A 81 -8.40 15.77 1.47
C SER A 81 -9.42 16.09 2.54
N ASP A 82 -10.29 17.07 2.27
CA ASP A 82 -11.38 17.33 3.18
C ASP A 82 -12.67 16.95 2.47
N PHE A 83 -13.63 16.55 3.25
CA PHE A 83 -14.94 16.19 2.70
C PHE A 83 -15.98 16.41 3.78
N THR A 84 -17.23 16.53 3.37
CA THR A 84 -18.33 16.70 4.30
C THR A 84 -18.98 15.36 4.51
N GLY A 85 -19.03 14.92 5.75
CA GLY A 85 -19.63 13.62 6.06
C GLY A 85 -21.14 13.69 5.96
N SER A 86 -21.76 12.52 6.10
CA SER A 86 -23.22 12.45 6.01
C SER A 86 -23.88 13.21 7.17
N ASP A 87 -23.13 13.48 8.22
CA ASP A 87 -23.65 14.21 9.37
C ASP A 87 -23.48 15.72 9.17
N GLY A 88 -22.99 16.16 8.02
CA GLY A 88 -22.79 17.56 7.75
C GLY A 88 -21.51 18.13 8.30
N LEU A 89 -20.71 17.33 8.99
CA LEU A 89 -19.46 17.83 9.54
C LEU A 89 -18.33 17.69 8.55
N ARG A 90 -17.42 18.64 8.58
CA ARG A 90 -16.26 18.62 7.71
C ARG A 90 -15.22 17.70 8.29
N ARG A 91 -14.68 16.83 7.46
CA ARG A 91 -13.69 15.86 7.89
C ARG A 91 -12.48 15.90 6.99
N PHE A 92 -11.36 15.43 7.52
CA PHE A 92 -10.11 15.37 6.78
C PHE A 92 -9.64 13.94 6.73
N SER A 93 -9.04 13.58 5.61
CA SER A 93 -8.48 12.24 5.43
C SER A 93 -7.09 12.39 4.87
N THR A 94 -6.12 11.74 5.49
CA THR A 94 -4.74 11.79 5.02
C THR A 94 -4.41 10.44 4.40
N GLU A 95 -3.92 10.47 3.19
CA GLU A 95 -3.61 9.26 2.44
C GLU A 95 -2.24 9.38 1.82
N VAL A 96 -1.66 8.24 1.50
CA VAL A 96 -0.41 8.19 0.77
C VAL A 96 -0.76 7.99 -0.70
N VAL A 97 -0.31 8.90 -1.56
CA VAL A 97 -0.49 8.73 -2.99
C VAL A 97 0.79 8.09 -3.48
N ALA A 98 0.68 6.83 -3.88
CA ALA A 98 1.85 6.05 -4.22
C ALA A 98 2.41 6.42 -5.58
N GLU A 99 3.71 6.46 -5.66
CA GLU A 99 4.42 6.67 -6.91
C GLU A 99 5.13 5.39 -7.32
N SER A 100 5.41 4.52 -6.36
CA SER A 100 6.08 3.27 -6.63
C SER A 100 5.63 2.24 -5.61
N VAL A 101 5.35 1.04 -6.07
CA VAL A 101 4.94 -0.06 -5.21
C VAL A 101 5.70 -1.30 -5.66
N LYS A 102 6.31 -2.00 -4.71
CA LYS A 102 7.05 -3.22 -5.02
C LYS A 102 6.63 -4.32 -4.08
N LEU A 103 6.42 -5.51 -4.62
CA LEU A 103 6.09 -6.66 -3.80
C LEU A 103 7.34 -7.23 -3.18
N LEU A 104 7.30 -7.46 -1.89
CA LEU A 104 8.45 -7.98 -1.16
C LEU A 104 8.20 -9.37 -0.59
N THR A 105 6.95 -9.85 -0.63
CA THR A 105 6.61 -11.14 -0.06
C THR A 105 7.27 -12.24 -0.85
N ALA A 106 7.90 -13.15 -0.14
CA ALA A 106 8.50 -14.30 -0.79
C ALA A 106 7.38 -15.16 -1.34
N ARG A 107 7.61 -15.81 -2.45
CA ARG A 107 6.60 -16.67 -3.03
C ARG A 107 6.43 -17.92 -2.25
N ARG A 108 5.22 -18.45 -2.24
CA ARG A 108 5.01 -19.75 -1.64
C ARG A 108 5.54 -20.77 -2.60
N PRO A 109 5.98 -21.92 -2.11
CA PRO A 109 6.55 -22.94 -2.98
C PRO A 109 5.73 -23.27 -4.21
N SER A 110 4.42 -23.32 -4.07
CA SER A 110 3.59 -23.64 -5.20
C SER A 110 3.64 -22.55 -6.26
N GLU A 111 3.80 -21.33 -5.85
CA GLU A 111 3.89 -20.24 -6.80
C GLU A 111 5.25 -20.23 -7.45
N ASP A 112 6.27 -20.55 -6.70
CA ASP A 112 7.61 -20.59 -7.22
C ASP A 112 7.74 -21.62 -8.33
N LEU A 113 7.08 -22.73 -8.17
CA LEU A 113 7.16 -23.76 -9.18
C LEU A 113 6.47 -23.32 -10.44
N ALA A 114 5.49 -22.51 -10.33
CA ALA A 114 4.74 -22.09 -11.47
C ALA A 114 5.47 -21.07 -12.29
N THR A 115 6.29 -20.30 -11.66
CA THR A 115 6.94 -19.26 -12.37
C THR A 115 8.35 -19.11 -11.93
N GLU A 116 9.22 -19.34 -12.77
CA GLU A 116 10.56 -19.27 -12.45
C GLU A 116 11.10 -17.93 -12.30
N GLU A 117 10.84 -17.08 -13.16
CA GLU A 117 11.36 -15.77 -13.06
C GLU A 117 10.41 -14.82 -12.51
N PRO A 118 9.48 -15.27 -11.86
CA PRO A 118 8.52 -14.40 -11.33
C PRO A 118 8.99 -13.33 -10.47
N GLU A 119 9.99 -13.54 -9.70
CA GLU A 119 10.38 -12.50 -8.86
C GLU A 119 10.78 -11.34 -9.67
N GLU A 120 11.34 -11.61 -10.80
CA GLU A 120 11.76 -10.57 -11.61
C GLU A 120 10.58 -9.92 -12.22
N SER A 121 9.60 -10.67 -12.64
CA SER A 121 8.45 -10.07 -13.24
C SER A 121 7.67 -9.26 -12.24
N SER A 122 7.63 -9.67 -11.01
CA SER A 122 6.94 -8.89 -10.02
C SER A 122 7.55 -7.53 -9.89
N ARG A 123 8.83 -7.48 -9.90
CA ARG A 123 9.47 -6.21 -9.74
C ARG A 123 9.23 -5.33 -10.92
N VAL A 124 9.25 -5.93 -12.08
CA VAL A 124 9.08 -5.16 -13.26
C VAL A 124 7.73 -4.55 -13.36
N GLU A 125 6.73 -5.28 -13.01
CA GLU A 125 5.40 -4.79 -13.12
C GLU A 125 5.11 -3.60 -12.28
N LEU A 126 5.57 -3.61 -11.08
CA LEU A 126 5.26 -2.51 -10.23
C LEU A 126 6.05 -1.26 -10.53
N PRO A 127 7.30 -1.34 -10.83
CA PRO A 127 8.04 -0.15 -11.12
C PRO A 127 7.57 0.56 -12.35
N VAL A 128 6.90 -0.13 -13.19
CA VAL A 128 6.41 0.46 -14.36
C VAL A 128 5.63 1.67 -14.11
N ALA A 129 5.10 1.72 -13.01
CA ALA A 129 4.28 2.81 -12.67
C ALA A 129 5.03 4.09 -12.68
N SER A 130 6.25 4.04 -12.56
CA SER A 130 7.02 5.28 -12.49
C SER A 130 7.21 5.94 -13.82
#